data_2d20fa6136b6c9b9a90e319f8c308299
#
_entry.id   2d20fa6136b6c9b9a90e319f8c308299
#
_cell.length_a   1.000
_cell.length_b   1.000
_cell.length_c   1.000
_cell.angle_alpha   90.00
_cell.angle_beta   90.00
_cell.angle_gamma   90.00
#
_symmetry.space_group_name_H-M   'P 1'
#
loop_
_entity.id
_entity.type
_entity.pdbx_description
1 polymer ?
#
loop_
_entity_poly.entity_id
_entity_poly.type
_entity_poly.pdbx_seq_one_letter_code
_entity_poly.pdbx_strand_id
1 'polypeptide(L)'
;DKMRQLYAPFFRTHDRFIGMDIRSAEMTKYAANAMLATKISFMNDVANICERVGADVNKVRIGIGSDRRIGYSFIYPGCGYGGSCFPKDVNALIKTANSVGYHPELIAAVDGVNQRQKEVIVQKIIARFGEDLTGKNFALWGLSFKPETDDMRDAASLVVVSELARRGAKISAYDPKAMTEAKEYYFKENPSISYAEQKYEVTENADALILLTEWKEFRSPNFEKLKAQLNNAIIFDGRNQYNAFNLKDLGFEYFQIGV
;
A
#
# COMPACT_ATOMS: atom_id res chain seq x y z
N ASP A 1 -33.14 22.75 0.52
CA ASP A 1 -32.81 24.00 -0.16
C ASP A 1 -31.70 24.83 0.54
N LYS A 2 -31.75 25.03 1.87
CA LYS A 2 -30.72 25.80 2.62
C LYS A 2 -29.30 25.22 2.46
N MET A 3 -29.15 23.88 2.59
CA MET A 3 -27.85 23.22 2.41
C MET A 3 -27.33 23.35 0.97
N ARG A 4 -28.20 23.22 -0.03
CA ARG A 4 -27.80 23.42 -1.43
C ARG A 4 -27.29 24.85 -1.68
N GLN A 5 -27.96 25.85 -1.11
CA GLN A 5 -27.53 27.26 -1.20
C GLN A 5 -26.17 27.46 -0.50
N LEU A 6 -25.94 26.84 0.66
CA LEU A 6 -24.68 26.92 1.40
C LEU A 6 -23.51 26.33 0.59
N TYR A 7 -23.74 25.22 -0.11
CA TYR A 7 -22.69 24.53 -0.90
C TYR A 7 -22.55 25.05 -2.33
N ALA A 8 -23.51 25.83 -2.84
CA ALA A 8 -23.49 26.34 -4.22
C ALA A 8 -22.18 27.05 -4.63
N PRO A 9 -21.53 27.87 -3.78
CA PRO A 9 -20.27 28.52 -4.14
C PRO A 9 -19.10 27.58 -4.42
N PHE A 10 -19.15 26.32 -3.93
CA PHE A 10 -18.11 25.32 -4.12
C PHE A 10 -18.25 24.53 -5.43
N PHE A 11 -19.34 24.71 -6.17
CA PHE A 11 -19.60 24.04 -7.44
C PHE A 11 -19.26 24.97 -8.62
N ARG A 12 -18.20 24.61 -9.34
CA ARG A 12 -17.74 25.44 -10.48
C ARG A 12 -18.46 25.14 -11.78
N THR A 13 -18.84 23.91 -12.06
CA THR A 13 -19.34 23.46 -13.37
C THR A 13 -20.67 22.74 -13.33
N HIS A 14 -20.95 21.97 -12.29
CA HIS A 14 -22.19 21.20 -12.14
C HIS A 14 -22.60 21.16 -10.67
N ASP A 15 -23.91 21.23 -10.41
CA ASP A 15 -24.47 20.98 -9.08
C ASP A 15 -24.20 19.53 -8.68
N ARG A 16 -23.36 19.35 -7.66
CA ARG A 16 -23.00 18.05 -7.11
C ARG A 16 -23.73 17.72 -5.80
N PHE A 17 -24.68 18.59 -5.42
CA PHE A 17 -25.47 18.38 -4.23
C PHE A 17 -26.58 17.36 -4.49
N ILE A 18 -26.46 16.19 -3.89
CA ILE A 18 -27.46 15.13 -3.95
C ILE A 18 -28.14 15.03 -2.59
N GLY A 19 -29.40 15.50 -2.53
CA GLY A 19 -30.21 15.37 -1.30
C GLY A 19 -30.87 14.01 -1.24
N MET A 20 -30.77 13.34 -0.10
CA MET A 20 -31.42 12.06 0.15
C MET A 20 -31.78 11.92 1.63
N ASP A 21 -32.49 10.88 2.03
CA ASP A 21 -32.75 10.57 3.42
C ASP A 21 -31.44 10.17 4.16
N ILE A 22 -31.47 10.23 5.50
CA ILE A 22 -30.28 10.02 6.34
C ILE A 22 -29.68 8.63 6.11
N ARG A 23 -30.50 7.58 6.10
CA ARG A 23 -30.00 6.20 5.95
C ARG A 23 -29.34 5.98 4.60
N SER A 24 -29.93 6.51 3.52
CA SER A 24 -29.34 6.45 2.18
C SER A 24 -28.04 7.26 2.09
N ALA A 25 -27.97 8.42 2.74
CA ALA A 25 -26.75 9.24 2.75
C ALA A 25 -25.59 8.54 3.49
N GLU A 26 -25.85 7.95 4.65
CA GLU A 26 -24.86 7.14 5.38
C GLU A 26 -24.41 5.93 4.57
N MET A 27 -25.38 5.18 4.01
CA MET A 27 -25.08 4.00 3.18
C MET A 27 -24.26 4.38 1.94
N THR A 28 -24.54 5.51 1.30
CA THR A 28 -23.79 6.00 0.13
C THR A 28 -22.31 6.18 0.46
N LYS A 29 -21.99 6.72 1.64
CA LYS A 29 -20.60 6.91 2.07
C LYS A 29 -19.87 5.57 2.25
N TYR A 30 -20.50 4.62 2.95
CA TYR A 30 -19.91 3.30 3.18
C TYR A 30 -19.80 2.50 1.88
N ALA A 31 -20.83 2.50 1.04
CA ALA A 31 -20.83 1.81 -0.24
C ALA A 31 -19.75 2.35 -1.20
N ALA A 32 -19.55 3.68 -1.24
CA ALA A 32 -18.50 4.29 -2.05
C ALA A 32 -17.10 3.82 -1.61
N ASN A 33 -16.80 3.84 -0.32
CA ASN A 33 -15.51 3.38 0.19
C ASN A 33 -15.32 1.87 0.01
N ALA A 34 -16.35 1.06 0.23
CA ALA A 34 -16.31 -0.38 -0.03
C ALA A 34 -16.06 -0.69 -1.52
N MET A 35 -16.67 0.06 -2.44
CA MET A 35 -16.42 -0.09 -3.87
C MET A 35 -14.98 0.25 -4.26
N LEU A 36 -14.40 1.33 -3.71
CA LEU A 36 -13.01 1.68 -3.96
C LEU A 36 -12.05 0.63 -3.39
N ALA A 37 -12.31 0.14 -2.18
CA ALA A 37 -11.57 -0.95 -1.57
C ALA A 37 -11.66 -2.24 -2.40
N THR A 38 -12.85 -2.54 -2.96
CA THR A 38 -13.07 -3.68 -3.86
C THR A 38 -12.18 -3.58 -5.10
N LYS A 39 -12.11 -2.42 -5.75
CA LYS A 39 -11.25 -2.21 -6.93
C LYS A 39 -9.78 -2.50 -6.62
N ILE A 40 -9.29 -2.04 -5.46
CA ILE A 40 -7.90 -2.28 -5.04
C ILE A 40 -7.68 -3.76 -4.76
N SER A 41 -8.53 -4.40 -3.94
CA SER A 41 -8.41 -5.81 -3.59
C SER A 41 -8.55 -6.71 -4.83
N PHE A 42 -9.48 -6.39 -5.75
CA PHE A 42 -9.61 -7.10 -7.02
C PHE A 42 -8.31 -7.06 -7.84
N MET A 43 -7.69 -5.87 -7.98
CA MET A 43 -6.42 -5.76 -8.73
C MET A 43 -5.27 -6.46 -8.02
N ASN A 44 -5.25 -6.49 -6.71
CA ASN A 44 -4.26 -7.24 -5.95
C ASN A 44 -4.43 -8.75 -6.11
N ASP A 45 -5.67 -9.24 -6.12
CA ASP A 45 -5.95 -10.66 -6.37
C ASP A 45 -5.56 -11.06 -7.80
N VAL A 46 -5.90 -10.23 -8.79
CA VAL A 46 -5.45 -10.40 -10.19
C VAL A 46 -3.92 -10.37 -10.29
N ALA A 47 -3.23 -9.48 -9.55
CA ALA A 47 -1.78 -9.43 -9.53
C ALA A 47 -1.17 -10.74 -9.03
N ASN A 48 -1.71 -11.31 -7.96
CA ASN A 48 -1.27 -12.59 -7.42
C ASN A 48 -1.52 -13.76 -8.40
N ILE A 49 -2.58 -13.69 -9.21
CA ILE A 49 -2.82 -14.66 -10.30
C ILE A 49 -1.80 -14.46 -11.43
N CYS A 50 -1.59 -13.21 -11.88
CA CYS A 50 -0.64 -12.88 -12.94
C CYS A 50 0.74 -13.45 -12.63
N GLU A 51 1.24 -13.26 -11.43
CA GLU A 51 2.55 -13.75 -10.99
C GLU A 51 2.68 -15.28 -11.11
N ARG A 52 1.59 -16.02 -10.83
CA ARG A 52 1.57 -17.49 -10.93
C ARG A 52 1.47 -18.05 -12.35
N VAL A 53 0.87 -17.28 -13.24
CA VAL A 53 0.69 -17.71 -14.66
C VAL A 53 1.70 -17.05 -15.61
N GLY A 54 2.64 -16.25 -15.10
CA GLY A 54 3.64 -15.55 -15.90
C GLY A 54 3.10 -14.38 -16.71
N ALA A 55 1.99 -13.76 -16.26
CA ALA A 55 1.45 -12.54 -16.85
C ALA A 55 1.98 -11.29 -16.12
N ASP A 56 1.91 -10.14 -16.78
CA ASP A 56 2.30 -8.83 -16.22
C ASP A 56 1.04 -8.03 -15.84
N VAL A 57 0.81 -7.86 -14.54
CA VAL A 57 -0.36 -7.13 -14.02
C VAL A 57 -0.41 -5.67 -14.50
N ASN A 58 0.72 -5.05 -14.80
CA ASN A 58 0.75 -3.67 -15.28
C ASN A 58 0.12 -3.57 -16.68
N LYS A 59 0.38 -4.56 -17.55
CA LYS A 59 -0.26 -4.69 -18.86
C LYS A 59 -1.74 -5.01 -18.73
N VAL A 60 -2.10 -5.94 -17.83
CA VAL A 60 -3.50 -6.27 -17.53
C VAL A 60 -4.26 -5.04 -17.05
N ARG A 61 -3.67 -4.27 -16.12
CA ARG A 61 -4.23 -3.01 -15.62
C ARG A 61 -4.51 -2.00 -16.74
N ILE A 62 -3.56 -1.84 -17.65
CA ILE A 62 -3.73 -0.94 -18.82
C ILE A 62 -4.87 -1.45 -19.71
N GLY A 63 -4.89 -2.75 -19.99
CA GLY A 63 -5.92 -3.39 -20.82
C GLY A 63 -7.33 -3.17 -20.27
N ILE A 64 -7.58 -3.59 -19.02
CA ILE A 64 -8.92 -3.44 -18.41
C ILE A 64 -9.28 -1.98 -18.14
N GLY A 65 -8.30 -1.13 -17.76
CA GLY A 65 -8.53 0.29 -17.48
C GLY A 65 -8.91 1.11 -18.71
N SER A 66 -8.60 0.63 -19.92
CA SER A 66 -9.01 1.27 -21.19
C SER A 66 -10.52 1.18 -21.43
N ASP A 67 -11.21 0.22 -20.80
CA ASP A 67 -12.68 0.17 -20.83
C ASP A 67 -13.25 1.30 -19.95
N ARG A 68 -14.05 2.17 -20.55
CA ARG A 68 -14.66 3.33 -19.87
C ARG A 68 -15.56 2.95 -18.69
N ARG A 69 -16.10 1.74 -18.66
CA ARG A 69 -16.90 1.20 -17.54
C ARG A 69 -16.07 0.88 -16.32
N ILE A 70 -14.77 0.60 -16.48
CA ILE A 70 -13.82 0.28 -15.40
C ILE A 70 -12.99 1.52 -15.04
N GLY A 71 -12.32 2.11 -16.03
CA GLY A 71 -11.42 3.26 -15.87
C GLY A 71 -10.16 2.93 -15.07
N TYR A 72 -9.19 3.83 -15.10
CA TYR A 72 -7.86 3.63 -14.49
C TYR A 72 -7.79 3.91 -12.99
N SER A 73 -8.81 4.56 -12.42
CA SER A 73 -8.80 4.95 -11.01
C SER A 73 -9.01 3.76 -10.08
N PHE A 74 -8.18 3.68 -9.03
CA PHE A 74 -8.24 2.66 -7.98
C PHE A 74 -7.97 1.22 -8.44
N ILE A 75 -7.35 1.00 -9.59
CA ILE A 75 -6.93 -0.31 -10.08
C ILE A 75 -5.39 -0.42 -10.14
N TYR A 76 -4.68 0.15 -9.18
CA TYR A 76 -3.23 0.01 -9.03
C TYR A 76 -2.93 -1.13 -8.05
N PRO A 77 -2.19 -2.18 -8.49
CA PRO A 77 -1.75 -3.23 -7.58
C PRO A 77 -0.68 -2.70 -6.62
N GLY A 78 -0.61 -3.27 -5.44
CA GLY A 78 0.37 -2.88 -4.43
C GLY A 78 0.32 -3.77 -3.20
N CYS A 79 0.97 -3.36 -2.12
CA CYS A 79 1.04 -4.09 -0.86
C CYS A 79 -0.20 -3.87 0.06
N GLY A 80 -1.37 -3.63 -0.52
CA GLY A 80 -2.62 -3.41 0.20
C GLY A 80 -2.87 -1.94 0.55
N TYR A 81 -4.10 -1.69 1.01
CA TYR A 81 -4.52 -0.39 1.50
C TYR A 81 -4.56 -0.35 3.03
N GLY A 82 -4.42 0.85 3.59
CA GLY A 82 -4.54 1.16 5.00
C GLY A 82 -5.30 2.48 5.21
N GLY A 83 -4.97 3.16 6.29
CA GLY A 83 -5.57 4.43 6.69
C GLY A 83 -6.85 4.28 7.47
N SER A 84 -7.40 5.41 7.90
CA SER A 84 -8.57 5.47 8.78
C SER A 84 -9.91 5.18 8.10
N CYS A 85 -9.97 5.26 6.76
CA CYS A 85 -11.25 5.24 6.07
C CYS A 85 -11.61 3.83 5.55
N PHE A 86 -10.82 3.26 4.64
CA PHE A 86 -11.20 2.01 3.97
C PHE A 86 -11.34 0.84 4.95
N PRO A 87 -10.38 0.53 5.84
CA PRO A 87 -10.53 -0.58 6.76
C PRO A 87 -11.73 -0.41 7.69
N LYS A 88 -11.88 0.80 8.27
CA LYS A 88 -12.98 1.12 9.17
C LYS A 88 -14.34 1.01 8.49
N ASP A 89 -14.51 1.60 7.31
CA ASP A 89 -15.80 1.68 6.63
C ASP A 89 -16.21 0.32 6.04
N VAL A 90 -15.27 -0.47 5.52
CA VAL A 90 -15.51 -1.87 5.10
C VAL A 90 -15.96 -2.70 6.30
N ASN A 91 -15.24 -2.65 7.42
CA ASN A 91 -15.60 -3.40 8.62
C ASN A 91 -16.94 -2.93 9.24
N ALA A 92 -17.22 -1.63 9.22
CA ALA A 92 -18.51 -1.10 9.68
C ALA A 92 -19.67 -1.62 8.82
N LEU A 93 -19.49 -1.67 7.49
CA LEU A 93 -20.51 -2.19 6.59
C LEU A 93 -20.76 -3.70 6.80
N ILE A 94 -19.70 -4.49 7.03
CA ILE A 94 -19.81 -5.91 7.37
C ILE A 94 -20.59 -6.08 8.69
N LYS A 95 -20.24 -5.32 9.72
CA LYS A 95 -20.93 -5.39 11.02
C LYS A 95 -22.41 -4.98 10.90
N THR A 96 -22.70 -3.92 10.16
CA THR A 96 -24.06 -3.45 9.92
C THR A 96 -24.89 -4.51 9.19
N ALA A 97 -24.36 -5.13 8.13
CA ALA A 97 -25.03 -6.20 7.40
C ALA A 97 -25.34 -7.40 8.32
N ASN A 98 -24.36 -7.86 9.09
CA ASN A 98 -24.53 -8.97 10.01
C ASN A 98 -25.59 -8.67 11.11
N SER A 99 -25.65 -7.41 11.59
CA SER A 99 -26.64 -7.00 12.62
C SER A 99 -28.10 -7.06 12.13
N VAL A 100 -28.32 -7.05 10.81
CA VAL A 100 -29.64 -7.19 10.20
C VAL A 100 -29.86 -8.56 9.55
N GLY A 101 -29.01 -9.54 9.87
CA GLY A 101 -29.12 -10.91 9.39
C GLY A 101 -28.67 -11.17 7.96
N TYR A 102 -27.89 -10.23 7.36
CA TYR A 102 -27.33 -10.39 6.01
C TYR A 102 -25.81 -10.60 6.08
N HIS A 103 -25.32 -11.68 5.48
CA HIS A 103 -23.89 -11.96 5.39
C HIS A 103 -23.29 -11.37 4.09
N PRO A 104 -22.44 -10.32 4.16
CA PRO A 104 -21.95 -9.61 2.98
C PRO A 104 -20.68 -10.29 2.43
N GLU A 105 -20.82 -11.43 1.77
CA GLU A 105 -19.72 -12.29 1.30
C GLU A 105 -18.66 -11.53 0.49
N LEU A 106 -19.08 -10.75 -0.50
CA LEU A 106 -18.16 -9.97 -1.33
C LEU A 106 -17.31 -8.99 -0.52
N ILE A 107 -17.94 -8.24 0.38
CA ILE A 107 -17.28 -7.20 1.17
C ILE A 107 -16.32 -7.84 2.20
N ALA A 108 -16.72 -8.98 2.78
CA ALA A 108 -15.86 -9.76 3.67
C ALA A 108 -14.64 -10.32 2.92
N ALA A 109 -14.84 -10.81 1.68
CA ALA A 109 -13.73 -11.27 0.84
C ALA A 109 -12.74 -10.14 0.50
N VAL A 110 -13.22 -8.93 0.24
CA VAL A 110 -12.39 -7.74 -0.03
C VAL A 110 -11.45 -7.44 1.13
N ASP A 111 -11.95 -7.48 2.38
CA ASP A 111 -11.12 -7.30 3.57
C ASP A 111 -10.09 -8.43 3.71
N GLY A 112 -10.51 -9.68 3.57
CA GLY A 112 -9.64 -10.84 3.63
C GLY A 112 -8.51 -10.82 2.60
N VAL A 113 -8.79 -10.39 1.37
CA VAL A 113 -7.76 -10.18 0.32
C VAL A 113 -6.77 -9.11 0.75
N ASN A 114 -7.26 -7.98 1.28
CA ASN A 114 -6.39 -6.89 1.71
C ASN A 114 -5.45 -7.28 2.86
N GLN A 115 -5.93 -8.05 3.83
CA GLN A 115 -5.08 -8.52 4.93
C GLN A 115 -3.94 -9.41 4.41
N ARG A 116 -4.23 -10.39 3.55
CA ARG A 116 -3.19 -11.24 2.94
C ARG A 116 -2.23 -10.44 2.07
N GLN A 117 -2.71 -9.42 1.39
CA GLN A 117 -1.88 -8.60 0.50
C GLN A 117 -0.78 -7.84 1.21
N LYS A 118 -0.97 -7.45 2.47
CA LYS A 118 0.06 -6.78 3.28
C LYS A 118 1.27 -7.67 3.55
N GLU A 119 1.12 -8.99 3.45
CA GLU A 119 2.20 -9.96 3.66
C GLU A 119 2.98 -10.32 2.40
N VAL A 120 2.49 -9.95 1.20
CA VAL A 120 3.09 -10.39 -0.07
C VAL A 120 4.56 -9.96 -0.20
N ILE A 121 4.92 -8.76 0.24
CA ILE A 121 6.32 -8.31 0.25
C ILE A 121 7.18 -9.14 1.20
N VAL A 122 6.65 -9.49 2.37
CA VAL A 122 7.34 -10.37 3.33
C VAL A 122 7.60 -11.73 2.70
N GLN A 123 6.61 -12.31 2.01
CA GLN A 123 6.77 -13.61 1.33
C GLN A 123 7.86 -13.56 0.24
N LYS A 124 7.95 -12.48 -0.53
CA LYS A 124 9.01 -12.28 -1.51
C LYS A 124 10.40 -12.17 -0.87
N ILE A 125 10.51 -11.49 0.27
CA ILE A 125 11.74 -11.37 1.03
C ILE A 125 12.17 -12.75 1.57
N ILE A 126 11.24 -13.51 2.15
CA ILE A 126 11.49 -14.87 2.63
C ILE A 126 11.90 -15.80 1.48
N ALA A 127 11.24 -15.73 0.35
CA ALA A 127 11.59 -16.54 -0.82
C ALA A 127 13.03 -16.26 -1.30
N ARG A 128 13.54 -15.04 -1.11
CA ARG A 128 14.89 -14.65 -1.55
C ARG A 128 15.96 -14.88 -0.48
N PHE A 129 15.65 -14.66 0.79
CA PHE A 129 16.64 -14.66 1.87
C PHE A 129 16.50 -15.84 2.85
N GLY A 130 15.40 -16.59 2.80
CA GLY A 130 15.06 -17.63 3.75
C GLY A 130 14.19 -17.14 4.92
N GLU A 131 13.71 -18.06 5.75
CA GLU A 131 12.84 -17.76 6.90
C GLU A 131 13.56 -17.07 8.06
N ASP A 132 14.83 -17.41 8.29
CA ASP A 132 15.67 -16.77 9.28
C ASP A 132 16.40 -15.58 8.67
N LEU A 133 16.05 -14.39 9.15
CA LEU A 133 16.60 -13.12 8.70
C LEU A 133 17.60 -12.53 9.70
N THR A 134 18.08 -13.34 10.66
CA THR A 134 19.08 -12.94 11.64
C THR A 134 20.33 -12.41 10.92
N GLY A 135 20.80 -11.22 11.30
CA GLY A 135 21.94 -10.55 10.69
C GLY A 135 21.64 -9.83 9.38
N LYS A 136 20.39 -9.86 8.89
CA LYS A 136 19.97 -9.06 7.73
C LYS A 136 19.54 -7.67 8.15
N ASN A 137 19.88 -6.67 7.33
CA ASN A 137 19.47 -5.29 7.49
C ASN A 137 18.73 -4.83 6.22
N PHE A 138 17.51 -4.32 6.39
CA PHE A 138 16.70 -3.83 5.27
C PHE A 138 16.50 -2.32 5.36
N ALA A 139 16.76 -1.62 4.27
CA ALA A 139 16.33 -0.24 4.10
C ALA A 139 14.83 -0.20 3.80
N LEU A 140 14.09 0.65 4.50
CA LEU A 140 12.65 0.81 4.28
C LEU A 140 12.33 2.25 3.91
N TRP A 141 11.73 2.46 2.75
CA TRP A 141 11.17 3.72 2.32
C TRP A 141 9.65 3.70 2.38
N GLY A 142 9.09 4.56 3.23
CA GLY A 142 7.65 4.73 3.41
C GLY A 142 7.07 3.92 4.56
N LEU A 143 6.58 4.63 5.57
CA LEU A 143 5.91 4.10 6.77
C LEU A 143 4.41 4.40 6.75
N SER A 144 4.01 5.58 6.25
CA SER A 144 2.61 5.99 6.13
C SER A 144 1.84 5.13 5.12
N PHE A 145 0.51 5.03 5.30
CA PHE A 145 -0.32 4.20 4.41
C PHE A 145 -0.44 4.75 2.97
N LYS A 146 -0.18 6.04 2.78
CA LYS A 146 -0.14 6.74 1.47
C LYS A 146 0.72 8.00 1.59
N PRO A 147 1.14 8.62 0.46
CA PRO A 147 1.83 9.90 0.48
C PRO A 147 1.02 11.04 1.10
N GLU A 148 1.72 12.12 1.49
CA GLU A 148 1.19 13.38 2.00
C GLU A 148 0.46 13.28 3.35
N THR A 149 0.76 12.25 4.17
CA THR A 149 0.25 12.07 5.54
C THR A 149 1.28 11.37 6.43
N ASP A 150 1.14 11.55 7.73
CA ASP A 150 1.82 10.80 8.79
C ASP A 150 1.02 9.58 9.28
N ASP A 151 -0.21 9.41 8.78
CA ASP A 151 -1.13 8.36 9.23
C ASP A 151 -0.61 6.96 8.88
N MET A 152 -0.38 6.16 9.90
CA MET A 152 0.10 4.78 9.79
C MET A 152 -0.97 3.73 10.11
N ARG A 153 -2.22 4.14 10.40
CA ARG A 153 -3.29 3.18 10.73
C ARG A 153 -3.48 2.16 9.62
N ASP A 154 -3.45 0.88 9.97
CA ASP A 154 -3.57 -0.22 9.02
C ASP A 154 -2.58 -0.17 7.83
N ALA A 155 -1.47 0.55 7.95
CA ALA A 155 -0.44 0.61 6.91
C ALA A 155 0.25 -0.75 6.71
N ALA A 156 0.65 -1.06 5.47
CA ALA A 156 1.40 -2.27 5.16
C ALA A 156 2.75 -2.32 5.91
N SER A 157 3.34 -1.17 6.20
CA SER A 157 4.58 -1.05 6.98
C SER A 157 4.49 -1.69 8.36
N LEU A 158 3.31 -1.64 9.01
CA LEU A 158 3.11 -2.26 10.33
C LEU A 158 3.29 -3.77 10.26
N VAL A 159 2.73 -4.40 9.23
CA VAL A 159 2.85 -5.85 9.01
C VAL A 159 4.27 -6.21 8.60
N VAL A 160 4.83 -5.51 7.62
CA VAL A 160 6.15 -5.81 7.07
C VAL A 160 7.23 -5.67 8.15
N VAL A 161 7.26 -4.56 8.88
CA VAL A 161 8.27 -4.34 9.95
C VAL A 161 8.14 -5.37 11.05
N SER A 162 6.91 -5.67 11.51
CA SER A 162 6.69 -6.66 12.57
C SER A 162 7.11 -8.06 12.16
N GLU A 163 6.79 -8.48 10.93
CA GLU A 163 7.13 -9.80 10.42
C GLU A 163 8.63 -9.97 10.16
N LEU A 164 9.31 -8.96 9.63
CA LEU A 164 10.77 -8.99 9.45
C LEU A 164 11.50 -8.98 10.79
N ALA A 165 11.09 -8.14 11.73
CA ALA A 165 11.67 -8.08 13.08
C ALA A 165 11.48 -9.41 13.83
N ARG A 166 10.31 -10.04 13.72
CA ARG A 166 10.04 -11.36 14.32
C ARG A 166 10.98 -12.45 13.79
N ARG A 167 11.47 -12.31 12.57
CA ARG A 167 12.44 -13.20 11.93
C ARG A 167 13.91 -12.81 12.17
N GLY A 168 14.17 -11.83 13.03
CA GLY A 168 15.52 -11.43 13.43
C GLY A 168 16.16 -10.34 12.57
N ALA A 169 15.46 -9.79 11.57
CA ALA A 169 15.99 -8.71 10.75
C ALA A 169 16.12 -7.39 11.52
N LYS A 170 17.04 -6.54 11.07
CA LYS A 170 17.08 -5.11 11.39
C LYS A 170 16.48 -4.31 10.24
N ILE A 171 15.81 -3.22 10.56
CA ILE A 171 15.18 -2.34 9.60
C ILE A 171 15.68 -0.90 9.84
N SER A 172 16.19 -0.26 8.79
CA SER A 172 16.52 1.17 8.79
C SER A 172 15.46 1.88 7.96
N ALA A 173 14.61 2.70 8.60
CA ALA A 173 13.43 3.27 7.97
C ALA A 173 13.54 4.77 7.74
N TYR A 174 12.97 5.23 6.63
CA TYR A 174 12.74 6.63 6.32
C TYR A 174 11.33 6.86 5.77
N ASP A 175 10.68 7.89 6.28
CA ASP A 175 9.41 8.42 5.76
C ASP A 175 9.42 9.95 5.91
N PRO A 176 8.98 10.73 4.92
CA PRO A 176 8.99 12.19 5.00
C PRO A 176 8.17 12.79 6.13
N LYS A 177 7.14 12.07 6.64
CA LYS A 177 6.23 12.60 7.66
C LYS A 177 5.97 11.65 8.83
N ALA A 178 5.97 10.34 8.62
CA ALA A 178 5.47 9.36 9.58
C ALA A 178 6.53 8.86 10.60
N MET A 179 7.76 9.33 10.58
CA MET A 179 8.81 8.82 11.48
C MET A 179 8.52 9.10 12.95
N THR A 180 7.96 10.26 13.30
CA THR A 180 7.58 10.58 14.68
C THR A 180 6.47 9.66 15.17
N GLU A 181 5.43 9.48 14.34
CA GLU A 181 4.32 8.58 14.62
C GLU A 181 4.81 7.13 14.82
N ALA A 182 5.71 6.67 13.96
CA ALA A 182 6.33 5.35 14.07
C ALA A 182 7.11 5.16 15.39
N LYS A 183 7.94 6.14 15.76
CA LYS A 183 8.78 6.08 16.96
C LYS A 183 7.97 6.13 18.25
N GLU A 184 6.97 6.98 18.31
CA GLU A 184 6.26 7.27 19.56
C GLU A 184 5.12 6.31 19.85
N TYR A 185 4.46 5.77 18.80
CA TYR A 185 3.23 4.99 18.97
C TYR A 185 3.37 3.55 18.47
N TYR A 186 3.83 3.32 17.23
CA TYR A 186 3.73 1.99 16.63
C TYR A 186 4.92 1.08 16.92
N PHE A 187 6.13 1.63 16.95
CA PHE A 187 7.36 0.83 17.12
C PHE A 187 8.22 1.30 18.29
N LYS A 188 7.63 1.98 19.26
CA LYS A 188 8.31 2.59 20.42
C LYS A 188 9.27 1.63 21.14
N GLU A 189 8.87 0.39 21.30
CA GLU A 189 9.62 -0.63 22.03
C GLU A 189 10.28 -1.68 21.11
N ASN A 190 10.28 -1.44 19.80
CA ASN A 190 10.86 -2.38 18.84
C ASN A 190 12.34 -2.06 18.59
N PRO A 191 13.29 -2.85 19.14
CA PRO A 191 14.73 -2.58 19.00
C PRO A 191 15.27 -2.96 17.61
N SER A 192 14.43 -3.52 16.76
CA SER A 192 14.81 -3.96 15.41
C SER A 192 14.66 -2.86 14.36
N ILE A 193 14.03 -1.73 14.69
CA ILE A 193 13.88 -0.60 13.77
C ILE A 193 14.70 0.61 14.20
N SER A 194 15.40 1.20 13.24
CA SER A 194 16.11 2.48 13.36
C SER A 194 15.58 3.46 12.31
N TYR A 195 15.91 4.72 12.45
CA TYR A 195 15.41 5.79 11.60
C TYR A 195 16.55 6.74 11.23
N ALA A 196 16.52 7.29 10.01
CA ALA A 196 17.45 8.28 9.55
C ALA A 196 16.73 9.55 9.05
N GLU A 197 17.42 10.66 8.99
CA GLU A 197 16.86 11.94 8.56
C GLU A 197 16.72 12.05 7.04
N GLN A 198 17.50 11.24 6.30
CA GLN A 198 17.50 11.26 4.84
C GLN A 198 17.34 9.85 4.27
N LYS A 199 16.63 9.75 3.14
CA LYS A 199 16.29 8.49 2.50
C LYS A 199 17.47 7.61 2.11
N TYR A 200 18.62 8.20 1.77
CA TYR A 200 19.79 7.42 1.38
C TYR A 200 20.64 6.94 2.56
N GLU A 201 20.52 7.54 3.73
CA GLU A 201 21.23 7.08 4.92
C GLU A 201 20.79 5.67 5.32
N VAL A 202 19.50 5.38 5.17
CA VAL A 202 18.96 4.03 5.49
C VAL A 202 19.45 2.95 4.52
N THR A 203 19.94 3.33 3.33
CA THR A 203 20.41 2.36 2.32
C THR A 203 21.85 1.92 2.50
N GLU A 204 22.62 2.59 3.37
CA GLU A 204 24.04 2.26 3.62
C GLU A 204 24.16 0.89 4.28
N ASN A 205 24.87 -0.02 3.61
CA ASN A 205 25.08 -1.41 4.05
C ASN A 205 23.78 -2.21 4.29
N ALA A 206 22.67 -1.83 3.67
CA ALA A 206 21.46 -2.61 3.72
C ALA A 206 21.49 -3.77 2.69
N ASP A 207 20.92 -4.93 3.05
CA ASP A 207 20.86 -6.10 2.18
C ASP A 207 19.88 -5.93 1.02
N ALA A 208 18.85 -5.11 1.19
CA ALA A 208 17.91 -4.73 0.13
C ALA A 208 17.15 -3.45 0.52
N LEU A 209 16.58 -2.78 -0.49
CA LEU A 209 15.62 -1.70 -0.32
C LEU A 209 14.18 -2.23 -0.42
N ILE A 210 13.33 -1.83 0.52
CA ILE A 210 11.88 -2.10 0.51
C ILE A 210 11.14 -0.78 0.32
N LEU A 211 10.26 -0.68 -0.67
CA LEU A 211 9.40 0.49 -0.91
C LEU A 211 7.94 0.15 -0.59
N LEU A 212 7.33 0.82 0.39
CA LEU A 212 5.95 0.57 0.80
C LEU A 212 4.99 1.75 0.58
N THR A 213 5.52 2.97 0.41
CA THR A 213 4.70 4.17 0.18
C THR A 213 5.27 4.95 -1.00
N GLU A 214 4.41 5.30 -1.94
CA GLU A 214 4.79 5.92 -3.22
C GLU A 214 4.98 7.45 -3.12
N TRP A 215 5.76 7.92 -2.14
CA TRP A 215 6.12 9.33 -2.02
C TRP A 215 6.76 9.87 -3.29
N LYS A 216 6.48 11.14 -3.62
CA LYS A 216 7.01 11.78 -4.84
C LYS A 216 8.54 11.70 -4.91
N GLU A 217 9.21 11.89 -3.78
CA GLU A 217 10.66 11.84 -3.71
C GLU A 217 11.27 10.45 -3.93
N PHE A 218 10.49 9.38 -3.81
CA PHE A 218 10.96 8.00 -4.06
C PHE A 218 10.79 7.58 -5.52
N ARG A 219 10.04 8.32 -6.35
CA ARG A 219 9.68 7.91 -7.72
C ARG A 219 10.85 7.87 -8.70
N SER A 220 11.87 8.67 -8.48
CA SER A 220 13.05 8.74 -9.35
C SER A 220 14.31 8.81 -8.50
N PRO A 221 14.70 7.69 -7.86
CA PRO A 221 15.92 7.67 -7.06
C PRO A 221 17.16 7.65 -7.94
N ASN A 222 18.31 8.00 -7.35
CA ASN A 222 19.59 7.75 -7.97
C ASN A 222 19.95 6.28 -7.81
N PHE A 223 19.71 5.47 -8.84
CA PHE A 223 19.96 4.02 -8.83
C PHE A 223 21.45 3.68 -8.71
N GLU A 224 22.35 4.50 -9.24
CA GLU A 224 23.79 4.30 -9.07
C GLU A 224 24.20 4.43 -7.61
N LYS A 225 23.66 5.44 -6.93
CA LYS A 225 23.89 5.64 -5.49
C LYS A 225 23.31 4.46 -4.69
N LEU A 226 22.09 4.00 -5.00
CA LEU A 226 21.49 2.83 -4.35
C LEU A 226 22.37 1.60 -4.54
N LYS A 227 22.86 1.35 -5.77
CA LYS A 227 23.72 0.21 -6.08
C LYS A 227 25.05 0.24 -5.34
N ALA A 228 25.61 1.45 -5.13
CA ALA A 228 26.85 1.63 -4.40
C ALA A 228 26.69 1.47 -2.87
N GLN A 229 25.52 1.76 -2.32
CA GLN A 229 25.26 1.73 -0.88
C GLN A 229 24.71 0.40 -0.38
N LEU A 230 23.90 -0.29 -1.19
CA LEU A 230 23.34 -1.60 -0.82
C LEU A 230 24.40 -2.70 -0.89
N ASN A 231 24.39 -3.64 0.06
CA ASN A 231 25.23 -4.84 0.02
C ASN A 231 24.91 -5.71 -1.20
N ASN A 232 23.64 -5.75 -1.60
CA ASN A 232 23.17 -6.41 -2.81
C ASN A 232 22.23 -5.43 -3.53
N ALA A 233 22.34 -5.36 -4.84
CA ALA A 233 21.45 -4.52 -5.65
C ALA A 233 20.06 -5.15 -5.76
N ILE A 234 19.31 -5.15 -4.65
CA ILE A 234 17.98 -5.79 -4.52
C ILE A 234 16.95 -4.74 -4.11
N ILE A 235 15.81 -4.71 -4.82
CA ILE A 235 14.68 -3.83 -4.51
C ILE A 235 13.39 -4.65 -4.45
N PHE A 236 12.66 -4.52 -3.33
CA PHE A 236 11.29 -5.00 -3.15
C PHE A 236 10.35 -3.80 -3.24
N ASP A 237 9.64 -3.70 -4.35
CA ASP A 237 8.75 -2.57 -4.65
C ASP A 237 7.27 -2.95 -4.44
N GLY A 238 6.75 -2.59 -3.29
CA GLY A 238 5.35 -2.82 -2.92
C GLY A 238 4.34 -1.91 -3.63
N ARG A 239 4.81 -0.98 -4.49
CA ARG A 239 3.96 0.00 -5.18
C ARG A 239 4.17 0.04 -6.70
N ASN A 240 5.02 -0.83 -7.24
CA ASN A 240 5.35 -0.91 -8.66
C ASN A 240 5.76 0.45 -9.27
N GLN A 241 6.53 1.24 -8.49
CA GLN A 241 6.92 2.59 -8.90
C GLN A 241 8.00 2.60 -9.98
N TYR A 242 8.82 1.54 -10.04
CA TYR A 242 10.00 1.51 -10.89
C TYR A 242 9.82 0.72 -12.18
N ASN A 243 8.57 0.41 -12.57
CA ASN A 243 8.28 -0.32 -13.82
C ASN A 243 8.79 0.36 -15.10
N ALA A 244 8.90 1.69 -15.08
CA ALA A 244 9.40 2.43 -16.24
C ALA A 244 10.92 2.38 -16.38
N PHE A 245 11.62 1.90 -15.34
CA PHE A 245 13.07 1.78 -15.34
C PHE A 245 13.46 0.33 -15.63
N ASN A 246 14.41 0.14 -16.51
CA ASN A 246 14.92 -1.20 -16.78
C ASN A 246 15.94 -1.62 -15.72
N LEU A 247 15.48 -1.92 -14.50
CA LEU A 247 16.32 -2.18 -13.35
C LEU A 247 17.22 -3.42 -13.52
N LYS A 248 16.80 -4.40 -14.32
CA LYS A 248 17.63 -5.57 -14.64
C LYS A 248 18.88 -5.18 -15.41
N ASP A 249 18.76 -4.27 -16.38
CA ASP A 249 19.92 -3.78 -17.14
C ASP A 249 20.85 -2.90 -16.29
N LEU A 250 20.33 -2.27 -15.24
CA LEU A 250 21.11 -1.59 -14.22
C LEU A 250 21.76 -2.54 -13.21
N GLY A 251 21.46 -3.84 -13.31
CA GLY A 251 22.02 -4.90 -12.47
C GLY A 251 21.35 -5.07 -11.13
N PHE A 252 20.05 -4.70 -11.01
CA PHE A 252 19.25 -4.96 -9.82
C PHE A 252 18.44 -6.26 -9.94
N GLU A 253 18.35 -7.01 -8.85
CA GLU A 253 17.25 -7.93 -8.63
C GLU A 253 16.02 -7.10 -8.22
N TYR A 254 14.97 -7.11 -9.04
CA TYR A 254 13.78 -6.29 -8.82
C TYR A 254 12.55 -7.16 -8.61
N PHE A 255 11.96 -7.04 -7.43
CA PHE A 255 10.76 -7.74 -7.02
C PHE A 255 9.60 -6.75 -6.89
N GLN A 256 8.55 -6.96 -7.63
CA GLN A 256 7.35 -6.12 -7.65
C GLN A 256 6.09 -6.96 -7.45
N ILE A 257 4.92 -6.34 -7.40
CA ILE A 257 3.64 -7.02 -7.22
C ILE A 257 3.08 -7.44 -8.59
N GLY A 258 2.84 -8.76 -8.76
CA GLY A 258 2.12 -9.28 -9.92
C GLY A 258 2.92 -9.38 -11.21
N VAL A 259 4.27 -9.54 -11.10
CA VAL A 259 5.16 -9.73 -12.26
C VAL A 259 6.21 -10.79 -11.95
#